data_9da44875e61bd5630f06a5c2ce237694
#
_entry.id   9da44875e61bd5630f06a5c2ce237694
#
_cell.length_a   1.000
_cell.length_b   1.000
_cell.length_c   1.000
_cell.angle_alpha   90.00
_cell.angle_beta   90.00
_cell.angle_gamma   90.00
#
_symmetry.space_group_name_H-M   'P 1'
#
loop_
_entity.id
_entity.type
_entity.pdbx_description
1 polymer ?
#
loop_
_entity_poly.entity_id
_entity_poly.type
_entity_poly.pdbx_seq_one_letter_code
_entity_poly.pdbx_strand_id
1 'polypeptide(L)'
;MVNFIEAQKPILTRLMKMAGLRPIAIELEPGTTMNIWAPKHHVVKKGTIISTIQPAADADEKRGGRKRRRSPESRPNVVLIHGFAAEGNVTWQFNFGVLVSRYNLYIPDLMFFGKSSTASADRSPDFQAECVAAALARLGVARCDVVGFSYGGMVAFKLAEARPELVRSLCVSGSVVAMTEAVNKETMERLGAGSSAELLMPETLKGLKALLSISMYKKMWFPDRFYKDYLKVMFTNRKERMELLQGLITSNLDAKIPTFQQKIMLIWGEEDRIFDIELAKKMQKQLGDGCFLQGIPKAGHLLHVERPCAYNRQLQRWLAYVNCSQE
;
A
#
# COMPACT_ATOMS: atom_id res chain seq x y z
N MET A 1 14.20 -5.36 -28.94
CA MET A 1 13.40 -4.13 -28.73
C MET A 1 13.26 -3.88 -27.23
N VAL A 2 13.49 -2.65 -26.79
CA VAL A 2 13.48 -2.29 -25.35
C VAL A 2 12.05 -2.38 -24.82
N ASN A 3 11.84 -3.03 -23.66
CA ASN A 3 10.59 -3.07 -22.93
C ASN A 3 10.44 -1.74 -22.17
N PHE A 4 9.37 -0.98 -22.45
CA PHE A 4 9.15 0.35 -21.85
C PHE A 4 9.00 0.32 -20.33
N ILE A 5 8.33 -0.70 -19.80
CA ILE A 5 8.12 -0.84 -18.35
C ILE A 5 9.42 -1.24 -17.64
N GLU A 6 10.19 -2.16 -18.22
CA GLU A 6 11.51 -2.51 -17.68
C GLU A 6 12.48 -1.33 -17.76
N ALA A 7 12.45 -0.54 -18.84
CA ALA A 7 13.29 0.65 -18.98
C ALA A 7 12.96 1.75 -17.96
N GLN A 8 11.71 1.81 -17.48
CA GLN A 8 11.29 2.75 -16.46
C GLN A 8 11.77 2.36 -15.05
N LYS A 9 11.93 1.05 -14.76
CA LYS A 9 12.34 0.56 -13.43
C LYS A 9 13.68 1.14 -12.94
N PRO A 10 14.76 1.22 -13.74
CA PRO A 10 16.01 1.85 -13.31
C PRO A 10 15.87 3.33 -12.97
N ILE A 11 15.05 4.06 -13.74
CA ILE A 11 14.80 5.49 -13.52
C ILE A 11 14.09 5.68 -12.18
N LEU A 12 13.02 4.93 -11.93
CA LEU A 12 12.28 4.96 -10.68
C LEU A 12 13.17 4.56 -9.49
N THR A 13 13.96 3.49 -9.65
CA THR A 13 14.96 3.05 -8.67
C THR A 13 15.94 4.19 -8.35
N ARG A 14 16.44 4.91 -9.36
CA ARG A 14 17.35 6.04 -9.15
C ARG A 14 16.67 7.18 -8.41
N LEU A 15 15.44 7.54 -8.77
CA LEU A 15 14.67 8.60 -8.10
C LEU A 15 14.44 8.25 -6.62
N MET A 16 14.04 7.03 -6.30
CA MET A 16 13.87 6.58 -4.92
C MET A 16 15.18 6.60 -4.14
N LYS A 17 16.29 6.19 -4.77
CA LYS A 17 17.63 6.26 -4.14
C LYS A 17 18.05 7.71 -3.90
N MET A 18 17.79 8.63 -4.82
CA MET A 18 18.04 10.07 -4.65
C MET A 18 17.17 10.67 -3.55
N ALA A 19 15.94 10.20 -3.40
CA ALA A 19 15.05 10.56 -2.29
C ALA A 19 15.50 9.98 -0.91
N GLY A 20 16.59 9.20 -0.87
CA GLY A 20 17.14 8.64 0.36
C GLY A 20 16.56 7.29 0.77
N LEU A 21 15.82 6.62 -0.11
CA LEU A 21 15.32 5.27 0.10
C LEU A 21 16.28 4.23 -0.46
N ARG A 22 16.30 3.04 0.14
CA ARG A 22 17.09 1.89 -0.33
C ARG A 22 16.23 0.63 -0.30
N PRO A 23 16.34 -0.24 -1.32
CA PRO A 23 15.69 -1.54 -1.29
C PRO A 23 16.48 -2.47 -0.37
N ILE A 24 15.78 -3.18 0.50
CA ILE A 24 16.32 -4.16 1.44
C ILE A 24 15.53 -5.45 1.25
N ALA A 25 16.22 -6.58 1.13
CA ALA A 25 15.62 -7.90 1.22
C ALA A 25 15.76 -8.38 2.67
N ILE A 26 14.66 -8.66 3.31
CA ILE A 26 14.59 -9.10 4.71
C ILE A 26 14.10 -10.53 4.73
N GLU A 27 14.93 -11.44 5.17
CA GLU A 27 14.52 -12.81 5.46
C GLU A 27 13.70 -12.81 6.77
N LEU A 28 12.42 -13.16 6.68
CA LEU A 28 11.51 -13.22 7.81
C LEU A 28 11.61 -14.56 8.54
N GLU A 29 11.68 -15.62 7.76
CA GLU A 29 11.88 -17.01 8.16
C GLU A 29 12.48 -17.78 6.98
N PRO A 30 13.01 -19.00 7.18
CA PRO A 30 13.56 -19.80 6.08
C PRO A 30 12.59 -19.95 4.92
N GLY A 31 13.00 -19.50 3.73
CA GLY A 31 12.16 -19.54 2.52
C GLY A 31 11.15 -18.40 2.37
N THR A 32 11.10 -17.44 3.30
CA THR A 32 10.23 -16.25 3.21
C THR A 32 11.06 -14.97 3.26
N THR A 33 11.07 -14.23 2.16
CA THR A 33 11.83 -12.98 2.02
C THR A 33 10.92 -11.84 1.59
N MET A 34 10.92 -10.74 2.31
CA MET A 34 10.23 -9.50 1.94
C MET A 34 11.22 -8.48 1.40
N ASN A 35 10.94 -7.97 0.21
CA ASN A 35 11.62 -6.78 -0.31
C ASN A 35 10.89 -5.52 0.16
N ILE A 36 11.62 -4.58 0.75
CA ILE A 36 11.07 -3.33 1.25
C ILE A 36 11.98 -2.17 0.91
N TRP A 37 11.42 -1.07 0.42
CA TRP A 37 12.14 0.18 0.34
C TRP A 37 12.05 0.90 1.69
N ALA A 38 13.21 1.23 2.27
CA ALA A 38 13.31 1.85 3.58
C ALA A 38 14.30 3.02 3.58
N PRO A 39 14.25 3.93 4.57
CA PRO A 39 15.20 5.01 4.70
C PRO A 39 16.63 4.51 4.77
N LYS A 40 17.57 5.20 4.11
CA LYS A 40 18.98 4.78 4.01
C LYS A 40 19.69 4.56 5.35
N HIS A 41 19.25 5.19 6.43
CA HIS A 41 19.86 5.02 7.77
C HIS A 41 19.55 3.67 8.40
N HIS A 42 18.50 2.95 7.92
CA HIS A 42 18.23 1.56 8.30
C HIS A 42 19.03 0.53 7.50
N VAL A 43 19.75 0.94 6.45
CA VAL A 43 20.57 0.03 5.65
C VAL A 43 21.91 -0.17 6.37
N VAL A 44 22.04 -1.23 7.10
CA VAL A 44 23.31 -1.65 7.70
C VAL A 44 24.27 -2.14 6.61
N LYS A 45 25.56 -1.81 6.75
CA LYS A 45 26.63 -2.24 5.84
C LYS A 45 26.54 -3.73 5.54
N LYS A 46 26.76 -4.08 4.26
CA LYS A 46 26.81 -5.44 3.74
C LYS A 46 27.42 -6.42 4.74
N GLY A 47 26.64 -7.39 5.23
CA GLY A 47 27.16 -8.52 6.01
C GLY A 47 26.64 -8.66 7.46
N THR A 48 25.76 -7.81 7.94
CA THR A 48 25.24 -7.94 9.32
C THR A 48 23.73 -8.11 9.28
N ILE A 49 23.25 -9.25 9.73
CA ILE A 49 21.88 -9.48 10.15
C ILE A 49 21.57 -8.45 11.24
N ILE A 50 20.52 -7.64 11.07
CA ILE A 50 20.15 -6.57 12.00
C ILE A 50 19.81 -7.20 13.35
N SER A 51 20.78 -7.19 14.27
CA SER A 51 20.52 -7.37 15.68
C SER A 51 20.30 -5.98 16.29
N THR A 52 19.07 -5.76 16.76
CA THR A 52 18.65 -4.73 17.73
C THR A 52 19.47 -3.43 17.79
N ILE A 53 18.93 -2.38 17.17
CA ILE A 53 19.34 -1.00 17.50
C ILE A 53 18.62 -0.61 18.78
N GLN A 54 19.39 -0.41 19.88
CA GLN A 54 18.89 0.19 21.10
C GLN A 54 18.41 1.62 20.82
N PRO A 55 17.30 2.08 21.44
CA PRO A 55 16.88 3.46 21.33
C PRO A 55 17.99 4.35 21.93
N ALA A 56 18.43 5.33 21.15
CA ALA A 56 19.34 6.36 21.64
C ALA A 56 18.65 7.16 22.75
N ALA A 57 19.27 7.21 23.92
CA ALA A 57 18.83 8.01 25.05
C ALA A 57 18.79 9.50 24.69
N ASP A 58 17.79 10.19 25.22
CA ASP A 58 17.56 11.63 25.11
C ASP A 58 18.82 12.44 25.42
N ALA A 59 19.24 13.25 24.48
CA ALA A 59 20.24 14.29 24.68
C ALA A 59 19.64 15.67 24.37
N ASP A 60 19.21 16.30 25.44
CA ASP A 60 19.25 17.73 25.76
C ASP A 60 18.80 18.81 24.76
N GLU A 61 17.80 19.55 25.27
CA GLU A 61 17.31 20.84 24.83
C GLU A 61 18.35 21.95 25.00
N LYS A 62 18.45 22.81 24.02
CA LYS A 62 18.37 24.29 24.07
C LYS A 62 19.02 24.94 22.85
N ARG A 63 18.25 25.67 22.05
CA ARG A 63 18.43 27.04 21.58
C ARG A 63 17.68 27.35 20.29
N GLY A 64 16.85 28.41 20.33
CA GLY A 64 16.75 29.48 19.31
C GLY A 64 16.06 29.19 17.98
N GLY A 65 14.80 29.55 17.85
CA GLY A 65 14.10 30.20 16.77
C GLY A 65 14.54 30.05 15.30
N ARG A 66 14.45 28.86 14.75
CA ARG A 66 14.21 28.53 13.33
C ARG A 66 13.52 27.14 13.36
N LYS A 67 12.40 26.95 12.63
CA LYS A 67 11.76 25.61 12.53
C LYS A 67 12.83 24.60 12.15
N ARG A 68 13.42 23.93 13.13
CA ARG A 68 14.45 22.91 12.96
C ARG A 68 13.82 21.78 12.14
N ARG A 69 14.38 21.45 10.99
CA ARG A 69 14.09 20.18 10.32
C ARG A 69 14.41 19.09 11.33
N ARG A 70 13.38 18.29 11.71
CA ARG A 70 13.57 17.11 12.57
C ARG A 70 14.69 16.26 11.99
N SER A 71 15.55 15.69 12.84
CA SER A 71 16.55 14.74 12.38
C SER A 71 15.85 13.57 11.68
N PRO A 72 16.49 12.88 10.73
CA PRO A 72 15.88 11.73 10.08
C PRO A 72 15.34 10.67 11.05
N GLU A 73 16.01 10.47 12.17
CA GLU A 73 15.65 9.50 13.24
C GLU A 73 14.39 9.92 14.01
N SER A 74 14.09 11.21 14.11
CA SER A 74 12.90 11.73 14.81
C SER A 74 11.67 11.94 13.92
N ARG A 75 11.72 11.53 12.65
CA ARG A 75 10.57 11.64 11.74
C ARG A 75 9.59 10.51 11.98
N PRO A 76 8.26 10.76 11.91
CA PRO A 76 7.28 9.71 11.99
C PRO A 76 7.47 8.68 10.86
N ASN A 77 7.22 7.41 11.19
CA ASN A 77 7.29 6.31 10.23
C ASN A 77 5.95 6.17 9.48
N VAL A 78 6.02 6.01 8.17
CA VAL A 78 4.84 5.79 7.30
C VAL A 78 5.10 4.59 6.41
N VAL A 79 4.18 3.64 6.45
CA VAL A 79 4.20 2.43 5.62
C VAL A 79 3.22 2.60 4.46
N LEU A 80 3.67 2.38 3.22
CA LEU A 80 2.85 2.50 2.03
C LEU A 80 2.65 1.12 1.40
N ILE A 81 1.47 0.53 1.55
CA ILE A 81 1.13 -0.83 1.08
C ILE A 81 0.39 -0.75 -0.25
N HIS A 82 0.95 -1.39 -1.27
CA HIS A 82 0.46 -1.32 -2.66
C HIS A 82 -0.76 -2.19 -2.94
N GLY A 83 -1.45 -1.90 -4.05
CA GLY A 83 -2.56 -2.69 -4.57
C GLY A 83 -2.10 -3.91 -5.38
N PHE A 84 -3.08 -4.63 -5.96
CA PHE A 84 -2.84 -5.94 -6.58
C PHE A 84 -2.12 -5.90 -7.94
N ALA A 85 -2.31 -4.85 -8.74
CA ALA A 85 -1.85 -4.83 -10.13
C ALA A 85 -0.41 -4.30 -10.34
N ALA A 86 0.30 -3.94 -9.27
CA ALA A 86 1.65 -3.38 -9.35
C ALA A 86 2.45 -3.65 -8.07
N GLU A 87 3.75 -3.45 -8.12
CA GLU A 87 4.67 -3.49 -6.97
C GLU A 87 4.72 -2.12 -6.25
N GLY A 88 5.30 -2.07 -5.05
CA GLY A 88 5.25 -0.90 -4.17
C GLY A 88 5.80 0.37 -4.77
N ASN A 89 6.96 0.31 -5.43
CA ASN A 89 7.60 1.48 -6.05
C ASN A 89 6.77 2.05 -7.21
N VAL A 90 6.09 1.20 -8.00
CA VAL A 90 5.24 1.62 -9.12
C VAL A 90 3.94 2.23 -8.61
N THR A 91 3.31 1.62 -7.61
CA THR A 91 2.09 2.15 -7.01
C THR A 91 2.32 3.55 -6.46
N TRP A 92 3.39 3.76 -5.70
CA TRP A 92 3.63 4.98 -4.95
C TRP A 92 4.57 5.99 -5.63
N GLN A 93 4.83 5.82 -6.94
CA GLN A 93 5.78 6.64 -7.70
C GLN A 93 5.52 8.14 -7.67
N PHE A 94 4.26 8.58 -7.56
CA PHE A 94 3.87 9.98 -7.47
C PHE A 94 3.68 10.50 -6.04
N ASN A 95 3.93 9.65 -5.03
CA ASN A 95 3.63 9.95 -3.64
C ASN A 95 4.88 10.02 -2.77
N PHE A 96 5.86 9.11 -2.96
CA PHE A 96 7.04 9.05 -2.10
C PHE A 96 7.83 10.36 -2.08
N GLY A 97 7.98 11.04 -3.22
CA GLY A 97 8.78 12.26 -3.34
C GLY A 97 8.30 13.42 -2.46
N VAL A 98 6.96 13.54 -2.28
CA VAL A 98 6.38 14.60 -1.45
C VAL A 98 6.34 14.27 0.04
N LEU A 99 6.51 13.00 0.39
CA LEU A 99 6.44 12.51 1.77
C LEU A 99 7.82 12.37 2.42
N VAL A 100 8.84 11.96 1.66
CA VAL A 100 10.16 11.57 2.16
C VAL A 100 10.92 12.69 2.90
N SER A 101 10.55 13.97 2.68
CA SER A 101 11.14 15.10 3.38
C SER A 101 10.69 15.25 4.84
N ARG A 102 9.53 14.66 5.19
CA ARG A 102 8.88 14.79 6.49
C ARG A 102 8.73 13.48 7.25
N TYR A 103 8.74 12.35 6.54
CA TYR A 103 8.45 11.02 7.06
C TYR A 103 9.54 10.02 6.70
N ASN A 104 9.73 9.02 7.52
CA ASN A 104 10.47 7.82 7.20
C ASN A 104 9.54 6.86 6.45
N LEU A 105 9.82 6.61 5.18
CA LEU A 105 8.94 5.81 4.34
C LEU A 105 9.41 4.36 4.25
N TYR A 106 8.48 3.45 4.43
CA TYR A 106 8.63 2.02 4.25
C TYR A 106 7.64 1.56 3.19
N ILE A 107 8.14 1.00 2.09
CA ILE A 107 7.31 0.60 0.96
C ILE A 107 7.60 -0.87 0.68
N PRO A 108 6.87 -1.81 1.33
CA PRO A 108 7.03 -3.23 1.09
C PRO A 108 6.48 -3.64 -0.27
N ASP A 109 7.09 -4.61 -0.90
CA ASP A 109 6.44 -5.45 -1.88
C ASP A 109 5.77 -6.59 -1.13
N LEU A 110 4.46 -6.78 -1.28
CA LEU A 110 3.73 -7.88 -0.67
C LEU A 110 4.22 -9.23 -1.25
N MET A 111 3.95 -10.34 -0.57
CA MET A 111 4.38 -11.66 -1.02
C MET A 111 3.82 -11.95 -2.41
N PHE A 112 4.67 -12.50 -3.29
CA PHE A 112 4.44 -12.76 -4.72
C PHE A 112 4.41 -11.51 -5.61
N PHE A 113 4.75 -10.32 -5.08
CA PHE A 113 4.94 -9.09 -5.83
C PHE A 113 6.40 -8.63 -5.77
N GLY A 114 6.85 -7.96 -6.85
CA GLY A 114 8.20 -7.44 -6.92
C GLY A 114 9.26 -8.52 -6.69
N LYS A 115 10.04 -8.38 -5.64
CA LYS A 115 11.09 -9.33 -5.25
C LYS A 115 10.76 -10.11 -3.98
N SER A 116 9.55 -9.98 -3.45
CA SER A 116 9.11 -10.72 -2.28
C SER A 116 8.65 -12.12 -2.65
N SER A 117 9.06 -13.11 -1.86
CA SER A 117 8.75 -14.53 -2.09
C SER A 117 8.58 -15.26 -0.78
N THR A 118 7.80 -16.34 -0.82
CA THR A 118 7.60 -17.23 0.31
C THR A 118 7.39 -18.66 -0.16
N ALA A 119 7.82 -19.62 0.65
CA ALA A 119 7.50 -21.04 0.50
C ALA A 119 6.19 -21.42 1.23
N SER A 120 5.60 -20.50 2.02
CA SER A 120 4.33 -20.73 2.71
C SER A 120 3.19 -20.94 1.71
N ALA A 121 2.27 -21.83 2.07
CA ALA A 121 1.03 -22.06 1.33
C ALA A 121 -0.08 -21.06 1.71
N ASP A 122 0.12 -20.24 2.76
CA ASP A 122 -0.88 -19.26 3.20
C ASP A 122 -1.03 -18.13 2.18
N ARG A 123 -2.28 -17.85 1.82
CA ARG A 123 -2.66 -16.82 0.82
C ARG A 123 -3.56 -15.74 1.40
N SER A 124 -3.73 -15.74 2.72
CA SER A 124 -4.60 -14.80 3.43
C SER A 124 -4.03 -13.38 3.48
N PRO A 125 -4.88 -12.36 3.58
CA PRO A 125 -4.44 -11.01 3.90
C PRO A 125 -3.79 -10.90 5.29
N ASP A 126 -4.15 -11.79 6.21
CA ASP A 126 -3.57 -11.89 7.56
C ASP A 126 -2.09 -12.28 7.48
N PHE A 127 -1.76 -13.28 6.66
CA PHE A 127 -0.36 -13.67 6.41
C PHE A 127 0.46 -12.53 5.80
N GLN A 128 -0.11 -11.79 4.84
CA GLN A 128 0.55 -10.61 4.28
C GLN A 128 0.82 -9.55 5.36
N ALA A 129 -0.15 -9.31 6.25
CA ALA A 129 -0.02 -8.35 7.34
C ALA A 129 1.07 -8.75 8.33
N GLU A 130 1.12 -10.04 8.71
CA GLU A 130 2.17 -10.57 9.58
C GLU A 130 3.56 -10.47 8.94
N CYS A 131 3.70 -10.73 7.65
CA CYS A 131 4.95 -10.53 6.93
C CYS A 131 5.40 -9.06 6.96
N VAL A 132 4.47 -8.12 6.76
CA VAL A 132 4.76 -6.67 6.87
C VAL A 132 5.18 -6.31 8.29
N ALA A 133 4.45 -6.79 9.32
CA ALA A 133 4.78 -6.55 10.73
C ALA A 133 6.18 -7.08 11.07
N ALA A 134 6.49 -8.32 10.66
CA ALA A 134 7.78 -8.93 10.88
C ALA A 134 8.94 -8.16 10.22
N ALA A 135 8.73 -7.68 8.99
CA ALA A 135 9.71 -6.86 8.29
C ALA A 135 9.96 -5.53 9.01
N LEU A 136 8.90 -4.86 9.45
CA LEU A 136 9.00 -3.61 10.23
C LEU A 136 9.71 -3.82 11.56
N ALA A 137 9.42 -4.92 12.28
CA ALA A 137 10.09 -5.28 13.52
C ALA A 137 11.60 -5.50 13.30
N ARG A 138 12.00 -6.20 12.21
CA ARG A 138 13.42 -6.37 11.81
C ARG A 138 14.11 -5.04 11.51
N LEU A 139 13.37 -4.04 11.10
CA LEU A 139 13.86 -2.67 10.87
C LEU A 139 13.79 -1.78 12.11
N GLY A 140 13.36 -2.30 13.27
CA GLY A 140 13.24 -1.55 14.52
C GLY A 140 12.12 -0.50 14.51
N VAL A 141 11.10 -0.68 13.66
CA VAL A 141 9.94 0.20 13.61
C VAL A 141 8.94 -0.20 14.69
N ALA A 142 8.91 0.56 15.78
CA ALA A 142 8.02 0.27 16.91
C ALA A 142 6.60 0.83 16.68
N ARG A 143 6.45 1.90 15.88
CA ARG A 143 5.14 2.53 15.62
C ARG A 143 5.14 3.25 14.28
N CYS A 144 4.03 3.16 13.53
CA CYS A 144 3.90 3.78 12.21
C CYS A 144 2.47 4.18 11.88
N ASP A 145 2.31 5.08 10.89
CA ASP A 145 1.07 5.30 10.18
C ASP A 145 1.07 4.38 8.96
N VAL A 146 -0.07 3.77 8.64
CA VAL A 146 -0.17 2.85 7.51
C VAL A 146 -1.08 3.44 6.44
N VAL A 147 -0.60 3.46 5.22
CA VAL A 147 -1.35 3.89 4.03
C VAL A 147 -1.52 2.68 3.12
N GLY A 148 -2.74 2.25 2.90
CA GLY A 148 -3.06 1.08 2.08
C GLY A 148 -3.92 1.45 0.87
N PHE A 149 -3.59 0.88 -0.28
CA PHE A 149 -4.37 1.03 -1.50
C PHE A 149 -4.92 -0.30 -1.97
N SER A 150 -6.24 -0.38 -2.25
CA SER A 150 -6.90 -1.57 -2.81
C SER A 150 -6.59 -2.83 -1.98
N TYR A 151 -6.02 -3.88 -2.56
CA TYR A 151 -5.55 -5.07 -1.82
C TYR A 151 -4.68 -4.70 -0.61
N GLY A 152 -3.77 -3.75 -0.77
CA GLY A 152 -2.95 -3.26 0.33
C GLY A 152 -3.73 -2.54 1.42
N GLY A 153 -4.94 -2.04 1.15
CA GLY A 153 -5.86 -1.52 2.16
C GLY A 153 -6.45 -2.63 3.03
N MET A 154 -6.80 -3.78 2.43
CA MET A 154 -7.24 -4.96 3.20
C MET A 154 -6.12 -5.46 4.12
N VAL A 155 -4.88 -5.54 3.60
CA VAL A 155 -3.69 -5.89 4.40
C VAL A 155 -3.45 -4.86 5.51
N ALA A 156 -3.67 -3.55 5.25
CA ALA A 156 -3.53 -2.50 6.24
C ALA A 156 -4.57 -2.62 7.38
N PHE A 157 -5.82 -2.97 7.08
CA PHE A 157 -6.82 -3.26 8.10
C PHE A 157 -6.44 -4.47 8.96
N LYS A 158 -5.98 -5.55 8.33
CA LYS A 158 -5.50 -6.75 9.05
C LYS A 158 -4.29 -6.45 9.92
N LEU A 159 -3.35 -5.64 9.43
CA LEU A 159 -2.19 -5.20 10.20
C LEU A 159 -2.62 -4.38 11.44
N ALA A 160 -3.58 -3.47 11.29
CA ALA A 160 -4.07 -2.65 12.39
C ALA A 160 -4.88 -3.45 13.43
N GLU A 161 -5.61 -4.47 12.98
CA GLU A 161 -6.33 -5.40 13.84
C GLU A 161 -5.37 -6.27 14.67
N ALA A 162 -4.38 -6.87 14.00
CA ALA A 162 -3.44 -7.81 14.62
C ALA A 162 -2.34 -7.12 15.46
N ARG A 163 -1.97 -5.88 15.13
CA ARG A 163 -0.86 -5.14 15.75
C ARG A 163 -1.28 -3.70 16.11
N PRO A 164 -2.26 -3.52 17.02
CA PRO A 164 -2.74 -2.19 17.38
C PRO A 164 -1.67 -1.29 17.99
N GLU A 165 -0.66 -1.88 18.64
CA GLU A 165 0.50 -1.18 19.19
C GLU A 165 1.42 -0.61 18.12
N LEU A 166 1.57 -1.33 16.99
CA LEU A 166 2.40 -0.93 15.87
C LEU A 166 1.73 0.15 15.01
N VAL A 167 0.41 0.02 14.77
CA VAL A 167 -0.32 0.89 13.87
C VAL A 167 -0.98 2.03 14.61
N ARG A 168 -0.48 3.26 14.42
CA ARG A 168 -1.00 4.46 15.06
C ARG A 168 -2.26 4.99 14.37
N SER A 169 -2.26 5.03 13.04
CA SER A 169 -3.38 5.47 12.21
C SER A 169 -3.40 4.76 10.88
N LEU A 170 -4.57 4.73 10.26
CA LEU A 170 -4.79 4.20 8.92
C LEU A 170 -5.18 5.29 7.93
N CYS A 171 -4.68 5.18 6.70
CA CYS A 171 -5.21 5.89 5.54
C CYS A 171 -5.45 4.86 4.44
N VAL A 172 -6.70 4.66 4.05
CA VAL A 172 -7.08 3.60 3.11
C VAL A 172 -7.78 4.19 1.90
N SER A 173 -7.50 3.65 0.72
CA SER A 173 -8.07 4.11 -0.54
C SER A 173 -8.52 2.91 -1.39
N GLY A 174 -9.74 2.98 -1.95
CA GLY A 174 -10.24 1.97 -2.89
C GLY A 174 -10.16 0.54 -2.34
N SER A 175 -10.68 0.30 -1.12
CA SER A 175 -10.55 -0.98 -0.43
C SER A 175 -11.75 -1.28 0.48
N VAL A 176 -11.76 -2.46 1.07
CA VAL A 176 -12.76 -2.89 2.07
C VAL A 176 -12.06 -3.49 3.28
N VAL A 177 -12.72 -3.49 4.44
CA VAL A 177 -12.21 -4.15 5.65
C VAL A 177 -12.06 -5.65 5.43
N ALA A 178 -13.09 -6.26 4.81
CA ALA A 178 -13.09 -7.66 4.42
C ALA A 178 -13.81 -7.82 3.07
N MET A 179 -13.28 -8.66 2.20
CA MET A 179 -13.95 -9.04 0.95
C MET A 179 -14.91 -10.20 1.24
N THR A 180 -16.14 -9.88 1.57
CA THR A 180 -17.15 -10.90 1.78
C THR A 180 -17.65 -11.47 0.46
N GLU A 181 -18.24 -12.68 0.49
CA GLU A 181 -18.89 -13.27 -0.68
C GLU A 181 -19.93 -12.31 -1.30
N ALA A 182 -20.71 -11.61 -0.45
CA ALA A 182 -21.72 -10.65 -0.92
C ALA A 182 -21.07 -9.44 -1.62
N VAL A 183 -20.04 -8.84 -1.03
CA VAL A 183 -19.31 -7.69 -1.64
C VAL A 183 -18.64 -8.11 -2.94
N ASN A 184 -18.03 -9.31 -2.97
CA ASN A 184 -17.41 -9.83 -4.19
C ASN A 184 -18.43 -10.05 -5.29
N LYS A 185 -19.56 -10.72 -4.97
CA LYS A 185 -20.64 -11.00 -5.93
C LYS A 185 -21.22 -9.71 -6.50
N GLU A 186 -21.62 -8.76 -5.66
CA GLU A 186 -22.16 -7.46 -6.06
C GLU A 186 -21.18 -6.68 -6.95
N THR A 187 -19.88 -6.69 -6.58
CA THR A 187 -18.84 -6.03 -7.38
C THR A 187 -18.68 -6.69 -8.75
N MET A 188 -18.62 -8.02 -8.83
CA MET A 188 -18.45 -8.74 -10.09
C MET A 188 -19.68 -8.60 -11.00
N GLU A 189 -20.89 -8.66 -10.47
CA GLU A 189 -22.13 -8.44 -11.22
C GLU A 189 -22.17 -7.02 -11.81
N ARG A 190 -21.84 -5.99 -11.00
CA ARG A 190 -21.80 -4.59 -11.43
C ARG A 190 -20.74 -4.34 -12.53
N LEU A 191 -19.62 -5.04 -12.46
CA LEU A 191 -18.53 -4.93 -13.45
C LEU A 191 -18.71 -5.82 -14.67
N GLY A 192 -19.70 -6.74 -14.65
CA GLY A 192 -19.90 -7.71 -15.72
C GLY A 192 -18.73 -8.69 -15.87
N ALA A 193 -18.01 -8.98 -14.78
CA ALA A 193 -16.88 -9.89 -14.74
C ALA A 193 -17.27 -11.24 -14.12
N GLY A 194 -16.74 -12.33 -14.67
CA GLY A 194 -17.03 -13.67 -14.16
C GLY A 194 -16.35 -13.98 -12.82
N SER A 195 -15.20 -13.36 -12.56
CA SER A 195 -14.47 -13.51 -11.29
C SER A 195 -13.45 -12.38 -11.06
N SER A 196 -13.05 -12.21 -9.80
CA SER A 196 -11.94 -11.28 -9.44
C SER A 196 -10.63 -11.68 -10.14
N ALA A 197 -10.39 -12.97 -10.33
CA ALA A 197 -9.19 -13.46 -11.02
C ALA A 197 -9.19 -13.07 -12.51
N GLU A 198 -10.31 -13.24 -13.21
CA GLU A 198 -10.46 -12.83 -14.60
C GLU A 198 -10.23 -11.31 -14.76
N LEU A 199 -10.78 -10.52 -13.85
CA LEU A 199 -10.70 -9.08 -13.88
C LEU A 199 -9.29 -8.56 -13.55
N LEU A 200 -8.69 -9.04 -12.43
CA LEU A 200 -7.46 -8.50 -11.87
C LEU A 200 -6.19 -9.20 -12.37
N MET A 201 -6.32 -10.35 -13.05
CA MET A 201 -5.20 -11.09 -13.66
C MET A 201 -5.38 -11.27 -15.18
N PRO A 202 -5.53 -10.17 -15.93
CA PRO A 202 -5.76 -10.24 -17.37
C PRO A 202 -4.62 -10.98 -18.08
N GLU A 203 -4.96 -11.81 -19.07
CA GLU A 203 -4.01 -12.55 -19.91
C GLU A 203 -3.81 -11.88 -21.29
N THR A 204 -4.77 -11.07 -21.66
CA THR A 204 -4.83 -10.46 -22.99
C THR A 204 -4.75 -8.93 -22.93
N LEU A 205 -4.36 -8.33 -24.05
CA LEU A 205 -4.43 -6.88 -24.21
C LEU A 205 -5.85 -6.34 -23.99
N LYS A 206 -6.86 -7.07 -24.47
CA LYS A 206 -8.27 -6.69 -24.30
C LYS A 206 -8.63 -6.66 -22.82
N GLY A 207 -8.26 -7.69 -22.07
CA GLY A 207 -8.48 -7.77 -20.63
C GLY A 207 -7.77 -6.65 -19.86
N LEU A 208 -6.49 -6.37 -20.17
CA LEU A 208 -5.77 -5.27 -19.52
C LEU A 208 -6.38 -3.89 -19.84
N LYS A 209 -6.78 -3.65 -21.09
CA LYS A 209 -7.48 -2.42 -21.47
C LYS A 209 -8.82 -2.29 -20.74
N ALA A 210 -9.56 -3.39 -20.57
CA ALA A 210 -10.79 -3.42 -19.79
C ALA A 210 -10.52 -3.08 -18.32
N LEU A 211 -9.55 -3.74 -17.68
CA LEU A 211 -9.14 -3.46 -16.30
C LEU A 211 -8.79 -1.97 -16.10
N LEU A 212 -7.95 -1.41 -16.95
CA LEU A 212 -7.58 0.01 -16.84
C LEU A 212 -8.77 0.95 -17.11
N SER A 213 -9.66 0.58 -18.02
CA SER A 213 -10.88 1.36 -18.31
C SER A 213 -11.83 1.45 -17.12
N ILE A 214 -11.97 0.39 -16.33
CA ILE A 214 -12.81 0.41 -15.10
C ILE A 214 -12.07 1.02 -13.91
N SER A 215 -10.73 0.91 -13.88
CA SER A 215 -9.92 1.43 -12.77
C SER A 215 -9.70 2.94 -12.84
N MET A 216 -9.91 3.57 -13.98
CA MET A 216 -9.64 5.00 -14.18
C MET A 216 -10.90 5.75 -14.60
N TYR A 217 -11.04 6.99 -14.09
CA TYR A 217 -12.07 7.92 -14.53
C TYR A 217 -11.82 8.37 -15.97
N LYS A 218 -10.57 8.81 -16.25
CA LYS A 218 -10.19 9.23 -17.60
C LYS A 218 -9.77 8.02 -18.43
N LYS A 219 -10.39 7.87 -19.59
CA LYS A 219 -9.93 6.89 -20.58
C LYS A 219 -8.54 7.29 -21.06
N MET A 220 -7.52 6.60 -20.59
CA MET A 220 -6.15 6.77 -21.08
C MET A 220 -5.93 5.89 -22.29
N TRP A 221 -5.31 6.47 -23.32
CA TRP A 221 -4.88 5.72 -24.49
C TRP A 221 -3.37 5.54 -24.44
N PHE A 222 -2.94 4.30 -24.58
CA PHE A 222 -1.54 3.94 -24.74
C PHE A 222 -1.38 3.06 -25.98
N PRO A 223 -0.20 3.06 -26.64
CA PRO A 223 0.09 2.11 -27.70
C PRO A 223 -0.01 0.66 -27.20
N ASP A 224 -0.43 -0.27 -28.07
CA ASP A 224 -0.56 -1.70 -27.72
C ASP A 224 0.73 -2.31 -27.15
N ARG A 225 1.88 -1.79 -27.58
CA ARG A 225 3.17 -2.18 -27.06
C ARG A 225 3.31 -1.90 -25.56
N PHE A 226 2.83 -0.76 -25.08
CA PHE A 226 2.84 -0.43 -23.65
C PHE A 226 2.06 -1.46 -22.84
N TYR A 227 0.86 -1.83 -23.31
CA TYR A 227 0.04 -2.84 -22.64
C TYR A 227 0.69 -4.23 -22.64
N LYS A 228 1.34 -4.63 -23.75
CA LYS A 228 2.10 -5.90 -23.84
C LYS A 228 3.25 -5.93 -22.83
N ASP A 229 4.01 -4.85 -22.77
CA ASP A 229 5.14 -4.71 -21.87
C ASP A 229 4.66 -4.71 -20.40
N TYR A 230 3.53 -4.04 -20.12
CA TYR A 230 2.93 -4.02 -18.79
C TYR A 230 2.45 -5.41 -18.34
N LEU A 231 1.73 -6.14 -19.20
CA LEU A 231 1.31 -7.52 -18.92
C LEU A 231 2.50 -8.41 -18.56
N LYS A 232 3.57 -8.35 -19.37
CA LYS A 232 4.76 -9.17 -19.17
C LYS A 232 5.48 -8.89 -17.85
N VAL A 233 5.53 -7.63 -17.43
CA VAL A 233 6.34 -7.19 -16.28
C VAL A 233 5.55 -7.19 -14.97
N MET A 234 4.27 -6.81 -15.00
CA MET A 234 3.48 -6.62 -13.79
C MET A 234 2.64 -7.81 -13.38
N PHE A 235 2.34 -8.74 -14.29
CA PHE A 235 1.52 -9.91 -14.02
C PHE A 235 2.32 -11.21 -13.95
N THR A 236 3.42 -11.19 -13.21
CA THR A 236 4.23 -12.37 -12.85
C THR A 236 3.60 -13.15 -11.69
N ASN A 237 4.13 -14.34 -11.36
CA ASN A 237 3.64 -15.20 -10.28
C ASN A 237 2.12 -15.42 -10.36
N ARG A 238 1.63 -15.70 -11.57
CA ARG A 238 0.18 -15.74 -11.86
C ARG A 238 -0.58 -16.74 -11.00
N LYS A 239 -0.03 -17.94 -10.81
CA LYS A 239 -0.63 -18.99 -9.99
C LYS A 239 -0.86 -18.50 -8.56
N GLU A 240 0.21 -18.06 -7.93
CA GLU A 240 0.19 -17.63 -6.53
C GLU A 240 -0.70 -16.40 -6.33
N ARG A 241 -0.69 -15.46 -7.29
CA ARG A 241 -1.57 -14.27 -7.23
C ARG A 241 -3.04 -14.61 -7.46
N MET A 242 -3.36 -15.60 -8.29
CA MET A 242 -4.73 -16.09 -8.41
C MET A 242 -5.18 -16.76 -7.10
N GLU A 243 -4.30 -17.51 -6.45
CA GLU A 243 -4.54 -18.08 -5.12
C GLU A 243 -4.77 -16.99 -4.06
N LEU A 244 -4.03 -15.85 -4.11
CA LEU A 244 -4.28 -14.70 -3.24
C LEU A 244 -5.70 -14.13 -3.43
N LEU A 245 -6.18 -14.03 -4.68
CA LEU A 245 -7.53 -13.52 -4.94
C LEU A 245 -8.63 -14.48 -4.45
N GLN A 246 -8.37 -15.77 -4.48
CA GLN A 246 -9.26 -16.78 -3.90
C GLN A 246 -9.25 -16.72 -2.37
N GLY A 247 -8.06 -16.57 -1.77
CA GLY A 247 -7.89 -16.45 -0.32
C GLY A 247 -8.40 -15.14 0.27
N LEU A 248 -8.75 -14.14 -0.57
CA LEU A 248 -9.36 -12.89 -0.12
C LEU A 248 -10.80 -13.03 0.33
N ILE A 249 -11.55 -13.98 -0.25
CA ILE A 249 -13.00 -14.06 -0.08
C ILE A 249 -13.29 -14.75 1.24
N THR A 250 -13.94 -14.02 2.13
CA THR A 250 -14.36 -14.52 3.44
C THR A 250 -15.87 -14.75 3.43
N SER A 251 -16.31 -15.82 4.09
CA SER A 251 -17.74 -16.11 4.30
C SER A 251 -18.45 -14.89 4.91
N ASN A 252 -19.68 -14.63 4.49
CA ASN A 252 -20.49 -13.55 5.06
C ASN A 252 -20.73 -13.71 6.58
N LEU A 253 -20.72 -14.97 7.06
CA LEU A 253 -20.94 -15.30 8.47
C LEU A 253 -19.70 -14.98 9.34
N ASP A 254 -18.52 -15.11 8.75
CA ASP A 254 -17.22 -14.92 9.44
C ASP A 254 -16.72 -13.47 9.37
N ALA A 255 -17.31 -12.67 8.50
CA ALA A 255 -16.89 -11.29 8.30
C ALA A 255 -17.40 -10.36 9.42
N LYS A 256 -16.71 -10.35 10.53
CA LYS A 256 -16.89 -9.33 11.58
C LYS A 256 -16.07 -8.10 11.22
N ILE A 257 -16.68 -6.91 11.34
CA ILE A 257 -15.93 -5.65 11.25
C ILE A 257 -15.26 -5.42 12.61
N PRO A 258 -13.92 -5.41 12.66
CA PRO A 258 -13.19 -5.19 13.90
C PRO A 258 -13.47 -3.79 14.45
N THR A 259 -13.38 -3.63 15.76
CA THR A 259 -13.35 -2.32 16.40
C THR A 259 -11.92 -1.80 16.36
N PHE A 260 -11.69 -0.72 15.65
CA PHE A 260 -10.40 -0.06 15.57
C PHE A 260 -10.28 1.06 16.59
N GLN A 261 -9.21 1.09 17.36
CA GLN A 261 -8.86 2.22 18.24
C GLN A 261 -8.11 3.32 17.47
N GLN A 262 -7.55 2.97 16.32
CA GLN A 262 -6.85 3.88 15.44
C GLN A 262 -7.83 4.82 14.73
N LYS A 263 -7.41 6.07 14.55
CA LYS A 263 -8.10 6.97 13.62
C LYS A 263 -7.89 6.49 12.19
N ILE A 264 -8.95 6.51 11.39
CA ILE A 264 -8.97 6.00 10.03
C ILE A 264 -9.37 7.13 9.07
N MET A 265 -8.61 7.30 7.99
CA MET A 265 -8.96 8.16 6.86
C MET A 265 -9.23 7.30 5.63
N LEU A 266 -10.36 7.48 5.03
CA LEU A 266 -10.71 6.94 3.72
C LEU A 266 -10.55 8.06 2.69
N ILE A 267 -9.58 7.92 1.76
CA ILE A 267 -9.45 8.84 0.62
C ILE A 267 -9.94 8.10 -0.62
N TRP A 268 -10.97 8.62 -1.29
CA TRP A 268 -11.70 7.86 -2.29
C TRP A 268 -11.87 8.61 -3.60
N GLY A 269 -11.75 7.90 -4.72
CA GLY A 269 -12.18 8.42 -6.02
C GLY A 269 -13.71 8.40 -6.10
N GLU A 270 -14.34 9.55 -6.38
CA GLU A 270 -15.81 9.62 -6.42
C GLU A 270 -16.40 8.81 -7.56
N GLU A 271 -15.58 8.54 -8.60
CA GLU A 271 -15.95 7.72 -9.76
C GLU A 271 -15.23 6.35 -9.77
N ASP A 272 -14.84 5.85 -8.60
CA ASP A 272 -14.32 4.49 -8.46
C ASP A 272 -15.40 3.49 -8.86
N ARG A 273 -15.13 2.68 -9.89
CA ARG A 273 -16.05 1.66 -10.40
C ARG A 273 -15.80 0.28 -9.79
N ILE A 274 -14.63 0.07 -9.18
CA ILE A 274 -14.30 -1.20 -8.52
C ILE A 274 -14.91 -1.23 -7.13
N PHE A 275 -14.63 -0.21 -6.31
CA PHE A 275 -15.28 0.00 -5.03
C PHE A 275 -15.91 1.39 -5.03
N ASP A 276 -17.21 1.47 -5.26
CA ASP A 276 -17.89 2.76 -5.39
C ASP A 276 -17.88 3.56 -4.08
N ILE A 277 -18.15 4.85 -4.21
CA ILE A 277 -18.12 5.78 -3.08
C ILE A 277 -19.20 5.46 -2.03
N GLU A 278 -20.31 4.83 -2.42
CA GLU A 278 -21.36 4.43 -1.49
C GLU A 278 -20.89 3.31 -0.57
N LEU A 279 -20.07 2.39 -1.08
CA LEU A 279 -19.41 1.39 -0.27
C LEU A 279 -18.49 2.04 0.78
N ALA A 280 -17.74 3.08 0.39
CA ALA A 280 -16.91 3.82 1.34
C ALA A 280 -17.72 4.54 2.40
N LYS A 281 -18.86 5.14 2.06
CA LYS A 281 -19.79 5.78 3.01
C LYS A 281 -20.38 4.76 3.99
N LYS A 282 -20.76 3.57 3.48
CA LYS A 282 -21.26 2.48 4.32
C LYS A 282 -20.18 2.00 5.28
N MET A 283 -18.97 1.80 4.79
CA MET A 283 -17.82 1.41 5.60
C MET A 283 -17.48 2.46 6.66
N GLN A 284 -17.50 3.75 6.32
CA GLN A 284 -17.29 4.84 7.28
C GLN A 284 -18.29 4.77 8.45
N LYS A 285 -19.58 4.56 8.16
CA LYS A 285 -20.62 4.41 9.19
C LYS A 285 -20.38 3.19 10.09
N GLN A 286 -19.91 2.09 9.50
CA GLN A 286 -19.62 0.84 10.23
C GLN A 286 -18.39 0.98 11.13
N LEU A 287 -17.37 1.73 10.68
CA LEU A 287 -16.13 1.97 11.44
C LEU A 287 -16.30 3.04 12.55
N GLY A 288 -17.39 3.81 12.54
CA GLY A 288 -17.74 4.73 13.60
C GLY A 288 -17.00 6.09 13.56
N ASP A 289 -17.08 6.81 14.69
CA ASP A 289 -16.64 8.22 14.78
C ASP A 289 -15.14 8.47 14.55
N GLY A 290 -14.33 7.44 14.71
CA GLY A 290 -12.88 7.49 14.40
C GLY A 290 -12.53 7.46 12.92
N CYS A 291 -13.53 7.29 12.04
CA CYS A 291 -13.35 7.14 10.60
C CYS A 291 -13.81 8.38 9.82
N PHE A 292 -12.90 8.94 9.02
CA PHE A 292 -13.12 10.11 8.17
C PHE A 292 -13.15 9.68 6.70
N LEU A 293 -13.98 10.31 5.89
CA LEU A 293 -14.07 10.06 4.45
C LEU A 293 -13.82 11.36 3.66
N GLN A 294 -12.91 11.30 2.69
CA GLN A 294 -12.62 12.38 1.76
C GLN A 294 -12.73 11.89 0.32
N GLY A 295 -13.74 12.36 -0.40
CA GLY A 295 -13.88 12.16 -1.84
C GLY A 295 -12.92 13.01 -2.65
N ILE A 296 -12.44 12.48 -3.78
CA ILE A 296 -11.68 13.20 -4.80
C ILE A 296 -12.47 13.13 -6.11
N PRO A 297 -13.04 14.25 -6.57
CA PRO A 297 -13.83 14.28 -7.78
C PRO A 297 -12.98 14.03 -9.03
N LYS A 298 -13.61 13.45 -10.06
CA LYS A 298 -12.97 13.12 -11.35
C LYS A 298 -11.75 12.19 -11.17
N ALA A 299 -11.89 11.21 -10.28
CA ALA A 299 -10.90 10.17 -10.03
C ALA A 299 -11.60 8.81 -9.86
N GLY A 300 -11.05 7.79 -10.51
CA GLY A 300 -11.48 6.40 -10.38
C GLY A 300 -10.73 5.68 -9.27
N HIS A 301 -10.61 4.36 -9.40
CA HIS A 301 -9.90 3.50 -8.45
C HIS A 301 -8.43 3.90 -8.28
N LEU A 302 -7.75 4.26 -9.38
CA LEU A 302 -6.34 4.68 -9.37
C LEU A 302 -6.17 6.17 -9.02
N LEU A 303 -6.92 6.69 -8.07
CA LEU A 303 -6.98 8.11 -7.70
C LEU A 303 -5.60 8.72 -7.39
N HIS A 304 -4.70 7.98 -6.80
CA HIS A 304 -3.32 8.41 -6.47
C HIS A 304 -2.44 8.58 -7.72
N VAL A 305 -2.84 7.97 -8.84
CA VAL A 305 -2.19 8.11 -10.16
C VAL A 305 -2.89 9.19 -11.00
N GLU A 306 -4.22 9.20 -11.01
CA GLU A 306 -5.02 10.13 -11.82
C GLU A 306 -5.01 11.56 -11.27
N ARG A 307 -5.03 11.71 -9.96
CA ARG A 307 -5.12 12.99 -9.24
C ARG A 307 -4.05 13.10 -8.15
N PRO A 308 -2.77 12.90 -8.48
CA PRO A 308 -1.70 12.79 -7.49
C PRO A 308 -1.58 14.02 -6.60
N CYS A 309 -1.76 15.23 -7.14
CA CYS A 309 -1.70 16.46 -6.34
C CYS A 309 -2.84 16.55 -5.32
N ALA A 310 -4.07 16.15 -5.69
CA ALA A 310 -5.21 16.16 -4.78
C ALA A 310 -5.03 15.07 -3.71
N TYR A 311 -4.68 13.87 -4.11
CA TYR A 311 -4.40 12.76 -3.21
C TYR A 311 -3.30 13.10 -2.19
N ASN A 312 -2.16 13.55 -2.68
CA ASN A 312 -1.02 13.92 -1.83
C ASN A 312 -1.36 15.03 -0.84
N ARG A 313 -2.18 16.02 -1.24
CA ARG A 313 -2.64 17.09 -0.35
C ARG A 313 -3.47 16.54 0.81
N GLN A 314 -4.40 15.63 0.55
CA GLN A 314 -5.23 15.02 1.59
C GLN A 314 -4.40 14.09 2.48
N LEU A 315 -3.55 13.25 1.89
CA LEU A 315 -2.65 12.38 2.64
C LEU A 315 -1.71 13.17 3.56
N GLN A 316 -1.10 14.26 3.08
CA GLN A 316 -0.24 15.11 3.91
C GLN A 316 -1.00 15.80 5.03
N ARG A 317 -2.25 16.25 4.79
CA ARG A 317 -3.12 16.82 5.84
C ARG A 317 -3.43 15.77 6.90
N TRP A 318 -3.80 14.59 6.50
CA TRP A 318 -4.06 13.47 7.41
C TRP A 318 -2.85 13.11 8.26
N LEU A 319 -1.71 12.86 7.62
CA LEU A 319 -0.47 12.53 8.32
C LEU A 319 -0.01 13.66 9.26
N ALA A 320 -0.20 14.93 8.89
CA ALA A 320 0.06 16.05 9.78
C ALA A 320 -0.90 16.04 10.99
N TYR A 321 -2.19 15.85 10.76
CA TYR A 321 -3.20 15.80 11.82
C TYR A 321 -2.91 14.73 12.87
N VAL A 322 -2.64 13.49 12.46
CA VAL A 322 -2.39 12.39 13.39
C VAL A 322 -1.02 12.47 14.08
N ASN A 323 -0.09 13.26 13.54
CA ASN A 323 1.24 13.45 14.11
C ASN A 323 1.38 14.75 14.94
N CYS A 324 0.46 15.72 14.82
CA CYS A 324 0.41 16.91 15.67
C CYS A 324 -0.37 16.69 16.97
N SER A 325 -1.25 15.70 17.03
CA SER A 325 -2.10 15.42 18.21
C SER A 325 -1.36 14.73 19.36
N GLN A 326 -0.02 14.72 19.36
CA GLN A 326 0.82 14.09 20.38
C GLN A 326 1.83 15.07 21.04
N GLU A 327 1.74 16.36 20.74
CA GLU A 327 2.34 17.45 21.53
C GLU A 327 1.27 18.06 22.47
#